data_96d68b85003ad9ec11c3f6ead034e633
#
_entry.id   96d68b85003ad9ec11c3f6ead034e633
#
_cell.length_a   1.000
_cell.length_b   1.000
_cell.length_c   1.000
_cell.angle_alpha   90.00
_cell.angle_beta   90.00
_cell.angle_gamma   90.00
#
_symmetry.space_group_name_H-M   'P 1'
#
loop_
_entity.id
_entity.type
_entity.pdbx_description
1 polymer ?
#
loop_
_entity_poly.entity_id
_entity_poly.type
_entity_poly.pdbx_seq_one_letter_code
_entity_poly.pdbx_strand_id
1 'polypeptide(L)'
;MFQIVPAFAVPFAEAQHTGAAALNEELRALILAREAEGARWRNPSPSMRISRELYESDFNFFAWPETCVQQLREFCWSAMSRLIAQLNGYNAELMGQLAIHSHTWFHVTRAGGYFGLHNHPMASWSGVYCVTPGEDDPEHPDSGQLCFNNPNQIAYMYVDPANNHMRAPYTMNGKTYRLRAGQLVLFPSWVSHEVLPYRGRGERITVAFNCWFRLPEQGG
;
A
#
# COMPACT_ATOMS: atom_id res chain seq x y z
N MET A 1 -10.20 30.41 -25.17
CA MET A 1 -10.34 28.94 -24.90
C MET A 1 -10.20 28.73 -23.41
N PHE A 2 -11.16 28.05 -22.73
CA PHE A 2 -11.10 27.75 -21.29
C PHE A 2 -10.53 26.34 -21.10
N GLN A 3 -9.54 26.18 -20.21
CA GLN A 3 -8.91 24.89 -19.91
C GLN A 3 -8.73 24.75 -18.39
N ILE A 4 -9.16 23.64 -17.81
CA ILE A 4 -8.86 23.29 -16.42
C ILE A 4 -7.55 22.50 -16.41
N VAL A 5 -6.59 22.98 -15.61
CA VAL A 5 -5.27 22.35 -15.47
C VAL A 5 -5.14 21.81 -14.05
N PRO A 6 -4.83 20.50 -13.86
CA PRO A 6 -4.55 19.97 -12.53
C PRO A 6 -3.22 20.51 -12.01
N ALA A 7 -3.25 21.07 -10.79
CA ALA A 7 -2.06 21.49 -10.08
C ALA A 7 -1.99 20.76 -8.73
N PHE A 8 -0.79 20.39 -8.29
CA PHE A 8 -0.55 19.72 -7.01
C PHE A 8 -1.31 18.40 -6.83
N ALA A 9 -1.58 17.69 -7.91
CA ALA A 9 -2.21 16.38 -7.87
C ALA A 9 -1.29 15.35 -7.19
N VAL A 10 -1.87 14.53 -6.30
CA VAL A 10 -1.15 13.43 -5.65
C VAL A 10 -1.26 12.21 -6.55
N PRO A 11 -0.13 11.67 -7.06
CA PRO A 11 -0.17 10.50 -7.92
C PRO A 11 -0.41 9.22 -7.12
N PHE A 12 -1.40 8.44 -7.53
CA PHE A 12 -1.63 7.06 -7.11
C PHE A 12 -1.52 6.17 -8.33
N ALA A 13 -1.02 4.93 -8.15
CA ALA A 13 -1.06 3.92 -9.21
C ALA A 13 -1.67 2.62 -8.70
N GLU A 14 -2.36 1.93 -9.59
CA GLU A 14 -2.99 0.65 -9.31
C GLU A 14 -2.52 -0.38 -10.34
N ALA A 15 -2.24 -1.60 -9.88
CA ALA A 15 -1.93 -2.72 -10.76
C ALA A 15 -2.66 -3.97 -10.26
N GLN A 16 -2.97 -4.88 -11.18
CA GLN A 16 -3.59 -6.17 -10.88
C GLN A 16 -2.67 -7.28 -11.36
N HIS A 17 -2.33 -8.22 -10.48
CA HIS A 17 -1.55 -9.40 -10.83
C HIS A 17 -2.45 -10.39 -11.58
N THR A 18 -2.09 -10.76 -12.81
CA THR A 18 -2.92 -11.63 -13.67
C THR A 18 -2.99 -13.08 -13.20
N GLY A 19 -1.93 -13.58 -12.53
CA GLY A 19 -1.85 -14.92 -11.93
C GLY A 19 -2.14 -14.93 -10.42
N ALA A 20 -2.91 -13.98 -9.90
CA ALA A 20 -3.06 -13.76 -8.47
C ALA A 20 -3.60 -14.96 -7.69
N ALA A 21 -4.48 -15.77 -8.27
CA ALA A 21 -5.12 -16.87 -7.53
C ALA A 21 -4.08 -17.89 -7.00
N ALA A 22 -3.24 -18.42 -7.87
CA ALA A 22 -2.21 -19.40 -7.49
C ALA A 22 -1.15 -18.77 -6.58
N LEU A 23 -0.64 -17.59 -6.95
CA LEU A 23 0.36 -16.89 -6.16
C LEU A 23 -0.14 -16.59 -4.74
N ASN A 24 -1.38 -16.14 -4.61
CA ASN A 24 -1.95 -15.76 -3.31
C ASN A 24 -2.24 -16.98 -2.42
N GLU A 25 -2.56 -18.13 -3.00
CA GLU A 25 -2.70 -19.37 -2.25
C GLU A 25 -1.37 -19.77 -1.58
N GLU A 26 -0.27 -19.75 -2.34
CA GLU A 26 1.08 -20.02 -1.82
C GLU A 26 1.51 -18.99 -0.77
N LEU A 27 1.31 -17.69 -1.06
CA LEU A 27 1.64 -16.60 -0.13
C LEU A 27 0.84 -16.72 1.17
N ARG A 28 -0.48 -16.99 1.08
CA ARG A 28 -1.32 -17.17 2.25
C ARG A 28 -0.84 -18.32 3.12
N ALA A 29 -0.56 -19.48 2.52
CA ALA A 29 -0.06 -20.65 3.24
C ALA A 29 1.27 -20.35 3.95
N LEU A 30 2.23 -19.73 3.26
CA LEU A 30 3.51 -19.33 3.82
C LEU A 30 3.35 -18.34 4.96
N ILE A 31 2.58 -17.26 4.76
CA ILE A 31 2.39 -16.20 5.74
C ILE A 31 1.76 -16.75 7.02
N LEU A 32 0.72 -17.57 6.92
CA LEU A 32 0.07 -18.15 8.09
C LEU A 32 0.98 -19.16 8.81
N ALA A 33 1.80 -19.91 8.10
CA ALA A 33 2.81 -20.77 8.71
C ALA A 33 3.84 -19.97 9.51
N ARG A 34 4.31 -18.83 8.97
CA ARG A 34 5.25 -17.94 9.67
C ARG A 34 4.62 -17.23 10.85
N GLU A 35 3.37 -16.78 10.71
CA GLU A 35 2.63 -16.21 11.83
C GLU A 35 2.52 -17.20 12.99
N ALA A 36 2.25 -18.49 12.71
CA ALA A 36 2.13 -19.54 13.72
C ALA A 36 3.44 -19.80 14.50
N GLU A 37 4.62 -19.44 13.94
CA GLU A 37 5.89 -19.48 14.65
C GLU A 37 6.04 -18.33 15.69
N GLY A 38 5.05 -17.43 15.79
CA GLY A 38 4.95 -16.42 16.83
C GLY A 38 5.98 -15.30 16.71
N ALA A 39 6.74 -15.09 17.80
CA ALA A 39 7.66 -13.94 17.93
C ALA A 39 8.84 -13.98 16.94
N ARG A 40 9.15 -15.13 16.36
CA ARG A 40 10.32 -15.29 15.47
C ARG A 40 10.28 -14.37 14.24
N TRP A 41 9.08 -14.20 13.68
CA TRP A 41 8.88 -13.43 12.45
C TRP A 41 8.12 -12.12 12.68
N ARG A 42 7.77 -11.85 13.92
CA ARG A 42 7.01 -10.67 14.29
C ARG A 42 7.91 -9.45 14.38
N ASN A 43 7.38 -8.29 14.01
CA ASN A 43 8.02 -7.01 14.32
C ASN A 43 8.27 -6.91 15.84
N PRO A 44 9.55 -6.79 16.30
CA PRO A 44 9.86 -6.70 17.72
C PRO A 44 9.43 -5.37 18.36
N SER A 45 9.15 -4.35 17.54
CA SER A 45 8.76 -3.01 17.98
C SER A 45 7.56 -2.49 17.19
N PRO A 46 6.38 -3.14 17.32
CA PRO A 46 5.21 -2.75 16.56
C PRO A 46 4.75 -1.34 16.95
N SER A 47 4.15 -0.64 15.97
CA SER A 47 3.54 0.66 16.21
C SER A 47 2.42 0.55 17.26
N MET A 48 2.32 1.55 18.15
CA MET A 48 1.19 1.66 19.09
C MET A 48 -0.16 1.91 18.39
N ARG A 49 -0.15 2.14 17.08
CA ARG A 49 -1.35 2.40 16.27
C ARG A 49 -2.00 1.14 15.70
N ILE A 50 -1.37 -0.03 15.87
CA ILE A 50 -1.96 -1.30 15.48
C ILE A 50 -2.76 -1.92 16.63
N SER A 51 -3.84 -2.61 16.30
CA SER A 51 -4.61 -3.38 17.28
C SER A 51 -3.94 -4.73 17.59
N ARG A 52 -4.42 -5.42 18.62
CA ARG A 52 -3.93 -6.76 19.01
C ARG A 52 -4.27 -7.84 17.98
N GLU A 53 -5.35 -7.65 17.23
CA GLU A 53 -5.87 -8.55 16.22
C GLU A 53 -5.15 -8.41 14.87
N LEU A 54 -4.13 -7.53 14.80
CA LEU A 54 -3.25 -7.38 13.66
C LEU A 54 -1.86 -7.92 14.00
N TYR A 55 -1.43 -8.93 13.26
CA TYR A 55 -0.04 -9.39 13.26
C TYR A 55 0.74 -8.64 12.20
N GLU A 56 1.87 -8.06 12.57
CA GLU A 56 2.83 -7.41 11.67
C GLU A 56 4.14 -8.21 11.70
N SER A 57 4.63 -8.61 10.51
CA SER A 57 5.92 -9.29 10.40
C SER A 57 7.09 -8.31 10.61
N ASP A 58 8.30 -8.86 10.70
CA ASP A 58 9.53 -8.09 10.52
C ASP A 58 9.56 -7.40 9.13
N PHE A 59 10.55 -6.52 8.92
CA PHE A 59 10.59 -5.66 7.73
C PHE A 59 11.45 -6.21 6.58
N ASN A 60 11.65 -7.55 6.50
CA ASN A 60 12.52 -8.20 5.54
C ASN A 60 11.79 -9.16 4.57
N PHE A 61 10.48 -9.07 4.43
CA PHE A 61 9.68 -10.05 3.70
C PHE A 61 10.18 -10.31 2.28
N PHE A 62 10.50 -9.28 1.47
CA PHE A 62 11.00 -9.49 0.10
C PHE A 62 12.42 -10.04 0.01
N ALA A 63 13.14 -10.19 1.12
CA ALA A 63 14.42 -10.88 1.17
C ALA A 63 14.29 -12.41 1.33
N TRP A 64 13.08 -12.92 1.60
CA TRP A 64 12.85 -14.33 1.77
C TRP A 64 13.04 -15.11 0.46
N PRO A 65 13.63 -16.34 0.49
CA PRO A 65 14.00 -17.06 -0.71
C PRO A 65 12.85 -17.81 -1.40
N GLU A 66 11.68 -17.88 -0.78
CA GLU A 66 10.53 -18.61 -1.29
C GLU A 66 10.06 -18.05 -2.63
N THR A 67 9.79 -18.94 -3.60
CA THR A 67 9.45 -18.58 -4.98
C THR A 67 8.26 -17.64 -5.07
N CYS A 68 7.22 -17.87 -4.29
CA CYS A 68 6.04 -16.99 -4.27
C CYS A 68 6.37 -15.56 -3.78
N VAL A 69 7.31 -15.42 -2.83
CA VAL A 69 7.77 -14.10 -2.36
C VAL A 69 8.57 -13.39 -3.46
N GLN A 70 9.45 -14.12 -4.16
CA GLN A 70 10.25 -13.54 -5.23
C GLN A 70 9.37 -13.12 -6.43
N GLN A 71 8.36 -13.90 -6.78
CA GLN A 71 7.39 -13.54 -7.82
C GLN A 71 6.58 -12.29 -7.44
N LEU A 72 6.13 -12.19 -6.19
CA LEU A 72 5.44 -11.00 -5.71
C LEU A 72 6.36 -9.78 -5.75
N ARG A 73 7.61 -9.93 -5.28
CA ARG A 73 8.63 -8.86 -5.32
C ARG A 73 8.85 -8.35 -6.74
N GLU A 74 9.03 -9.24 -7.70
CA GLU A 74 9.22 -8.90 -9.11
C GLU A 74 8.04 -8.11 -9.67
N PHE A 75 6.81 -8.55 -9.38
CA PHE A 75 5.60 -7.83 -9.75
C PHE A 75 5.55 -6.42 -9.16
N CYS A 76 5.78 -6.29 -7.85
CA CYS A 76 5.74 -5.01 -7.16
C CYS A 76 6.82 -4.04 -7.68
N TRP A 77 8.06 -4.53 -7.89
CA TRP A 77 9.14 -3.68 -8.40
C TRP A 77 8.97 -3.31 -9.86
N SER A 78 8.42 -4.21 -10.68
CA SER A 78 8.07 -3.88 -12.07
C SER A 78 7.03 -2.76 -12.13
N ALA A 79 5.99 -2.81 -11.30
CA ALA A 79 4.98 -1.77 -11.22
C ALA A 79 5.56 -0.44 -10.71
N MET A 80 6.37 -0.49 -9.64
CA MET A 80 7.02 0.68 -9.07
C MET A 80 7.99 1.33 -10.04
N SER A 81 8.83 0.55 -10.71
CA SER A 81 9.78 1.06 -11.70
C SER A 81 9.08 1.78 -12.86
N ARG A 82 7.98 1.22 -13.35
CA ARG A 82 7.17 1.89 -14.39
C ARG A 82 6.57 3.21 -13.90
N LEU A 83 6.09 3.25 -12.67
CA LEU A 83 5.56 4.48 -12.06
C LEU A 83 6.65 5.55 -11.97
N ILE A 84 7.83 5.21 -11.45
CA ILE A 84 8.95 6.14 -11.29
C ILE A 84 9.44 6.64 -12.65
N ALA A 85 9.59 5.75 -13.64
CA ALA A 85 9.99 6.13 -14.99
C ALA A 85 9.00 7.14 -15.60
N GLN A 86 7.71 6.87 -15.48
CA GLN A 86 6.67 7.72 -16.06
C GLN A 86 6.58 9.09 -15.38
N LEU A 87 6.66 9.14 -14.04
CA LEU A 87 6.55 10.40 -13.29
C LEU A 87 7.78 11.29 -13.45
N ASN A 88 8.97 10.70 -13.63
CA ASN A 88 10.21 11.46 -13.72
C ASN A 88 10.69 11.64 -15.18
N GLY A 89 10.04 11.01 -16.15
CA GLY A 89 10.49 11.04 -17.54
C GLY A 89 11.80 10.28 -17.76
N TYR A 90 12.11 9.26 -16.95
CA TYR A 90 13.35 8.50 -17.05
C TYR A 90 13.30 7.55 -18.24
N ASN A 91 14.42 7.51 -18.99
CA ASN A 91 14.62 6.55 -20.06
C ASN A 91 15.11 5.18 -19.51
N ALA A 92 15.25 4.19 -20.40
CA ALA A 92 15.67 2.85 -20.01
C ALA A 92 17.08 2.81 -19.42
N GLU A 93 17.97 3.68 -19.85
CA GLU A 93 19.35 3.77 -19.35
C GLU A 93 19.37 4.22 -17.89
N LEU A 94 18.68 5.30 -17.55
CA LEU A 94 18.55 5.78 -16.17
C LEU A 94 17.83 4.75 -15.28
N MET A 95 16.78 4.10 -15.80
CA MET A 95 16.07 3.06 -15.06
C MET A 95 16.94 1.84 -14.78
N GLY A 96 17.87 1.49 -15.68
CA GLY A 96 18.85 0.41 -15.46
C GLY A 96 19.86 0.70 -14.34
N GLN A 97 20.03 1.97 -13.99
CA GLN A 97 20.94 2.41 -12.92
C GLN A 97 20.22 2.65 -11.59
N LEU A 98 18.88 2.60 -11.58
CA LEU A 98 18.08 2.91 -10.40
C LEU A 98 18.12 1.75 -9.40
N ALA A 99 18.68 1.98 -8.23
CA ALA A 99 18.62 1.05 -7.11
C ALA A 99 17.38 1.33 -6.25
N ILE A 100 16.62 0.27 -5.94
CA ILE A 100 15.46 0.32 -5.04
C ILE A 100 15.89 -0.24 -3.69
N HIS A 101 15.76 0.58 -2.64
CA HIS A 101 15.91 0.17 -1.25
C HIS A 101 14.54 0.11 -0.61
N SER A 102 14.31 -0.86 0.27
CA SER A 102 12.97 -1.03 0.85
C SER A 102 12.98 -1.68 2.22
N HIS A 103 11.91 -1.40 2.95
CA HIS A 103 11.40 -2.21 4.06
C HIS A 103 10.11 -2.86 3.59
N THR A 104 9.93 -4.15 3.88
CA THR A 104 8.80 -4.93 3.36
C THR A 104 8.29 -5.88 4.42
N TRP A 105 6.97 -5.93 4.62
CA TRP A 105 6.35 -6.73 5.66
C TRP A 105 4.96 -7.22 5.22
N PHE A 106 4.40 -8.13 5.97
CA PHE A 106 3.01 -8.51 5.82
C PHE A 106 2.20 -8.24 7.08
N HIS A 107 0.91 -8.05 6.88
CA HIS A 107 -0.08 -8.01 7.94
C HIS A 107 -1.05 -9.18 7.80
N VAL A 108 -1.34 -9.83 8.94
CA VAL A 108 -2.50 -10.73 9.07
C VAL A 108 -3.46 -10.06 10.04
N THR A 109 -4.64 -9.70 9.56
CA THR A 109 -5.65 -8.96 10.30
C THR A 109 -6.88 -9.82 10.48
N ARG A 110 -7.33 -10.00 11.73
CA ARG A 110 -8.56 -10.71 12.10
C ARG A 110 -9.63 -9.74 12.59
N ALA A 111 -10.82 -10.25 12.89
CA ALA A 111 -11.94 -9.43 13.34
C ALA A 111 -11.57 -8.52 14.51
N GLY A 112 -11.82 -7.21 14.34
CA GLY A 112 -11.40 -6.15 15.25
C GLY A 112 -10.04 -5.52 14.92
N GLY A 113 -9.26 -6.13 14.02
CA GLY A 113 -7.93 -5.65 13.65
C GLY A 113 -7.98 -4.37 12.82
N TYR A 114 -7.10 -3.42 13.12
CA TYR A 114 -6.98 -2.13 12.41
C TYR A 114 -5.54 -1.60 12.49
N PHE A 115 -5.24 -0.64 11.62
CA PHE A 115 -4.05 0.19 11.73
C PHE A 115 -4.47 1.67 11.67
N GLY A 116 -4.28 2.39 12.76
CA GLY A 116 -4.66 3.79 12.89
C GLY A 116 -3.87 4.72 11.98
N LEU A 117 -4.34 5.95 11.87
CA LEU A 117 -3.82 6.98 10.95
C LEU A 117 -2.30 7.19 11.12
N HIS A 118 -1.56 7.04 10.03
CA HIS A 118 -0.10 7.19 9.98
C HIS A 118 0.40 7.54 8.57
N ASN A 119 1.68 7.84 8.45
CA ASN A 119 2.44 7.94 7.20
C ASN A 119 3.84 7.37 7.39
N HIS A 120 4.66 7.36 6.33
CA HIS A 120 6.01 6.80 6.35
C HIS A 120 7.05 7.86 5.96
N PRO A 121 7.45 8.77 6.88
CA PRO A 121 8.25 9.95 6.58
C PRO A 121 9.67 9.63 6.10
N MET A 122 10.17 8.41 6.31
CA MET A 122 11.51 7.98 5.93
C MET A 122 11.57 7.30 4.56
N ALA A 123 10.47 7.29 3.81
CA ALA A 123 10.39 6.67 2.49
C ALA A 123 9.81 7.63 1.45
N SER A 124 10.05 7.37 0.18
CA SER A 124 9.52 8.15 -0.93
C SER A 124 8.17 7.62 -1.38
N TRP A 125 8.08 6.29 -1.54
CA TRP A 125 6.90 5.59 -2.02
C TRP A 125 6.56 4.40 -1.14
N SER A 126 5.28 4.14 -1.05
CA SER A 126 4.71 2.98 -0.35
C SER A 126 3.83 2.18 -1.30
N GLY A 127 3.70 0.90 -1.02
CA GLY A 127 2.80 0.02 -1.75
C GLY A 127 2.12 -0.97 -0.82
N VAL A 128 0.90 -1.35 -1.18
CA VAL A 128 0.12 -2.38 -0.49
C VAL A 128 -0.44 -3.34 -1.52
N TYR A 129 -0.05 -4.60 -1.43
CA TYR A 129 -0.58 -5.70 -2.22
C TYR A 129 -1.55 -6.52 -1.38
N CYS A 130 -2.70 -6.86 -1.94
CA CYS A 130 -3.72 -7.67 -1.27
C CYS A 130 -3.56 -9.15 -1.63
N VAL A 131 -3.18 -9.97 -0.66
CA VAL A 131 -3.16 -11.43 -0.79
C VAL A 131 -4.58 -11.98 -0.66
N THR A 132 -5.27 -11.61 0.42
CA THR A 132 -6.71 -11.87 0.60
C THR A 132 -7.39 -10.68 1.28
N PRO A 133 -8.51 -10.22 0.76
CA PRO A 133 -9.27 -9.12 1.38
C PRO A 133 -9.97 -9.56 2.69
N GLY A 134 -10.04 -10.86 2.96
CA GLY A 134 -10.93 -11.43 3.96
C GLY A 134 -12.38 -11.53 3.44
N GLU A 135 -13.29 -11.88 4.32
CA GLU A 135 -14.71 -11.94 4.00
C GLU A 135 -15.37 -10.55 4.12
N ASP A 136 -16.34 -10.28 3.25
CA ASP A 136 -17.15 -9.08 3.32
C ASP A 136 -18.14 -9.17 4.50
N ASP A 137 -18.37 -8.05 5.15
CA ASP A 137 -19.43 -7.88 6.15
C ASP A 137 -20.47 -6.89 5.60
N PRO A 138 -21.67 -7.36 5.20
CA PRO A 138 -22.71 -6.48 4.66
C PRO A 138 -23.21 -5.41 5.64
N GLU A 139 -23.10 -5.66 6.95
CA GLU A 139 -23.50 -4.70 8.00
C GLU A 139 -22.44 -3.62 8.20
N HIS A 140 -21.19 -3.87 7.77
CA HIS A 140 -20.08 -2.95 7.88
C HIS A 140 -19.35 -2.78 6.54
N PRO A 141 -19.93 -2.02 5.61
CA PRO A 141 -19.38 -1.87 4.25
C PRO A 141 -18.01 -1.19 4.18
N ASP A 142 -17.56 -0.58 5.27
CA ASP A 142 -16.25 0.02 5.45
C ASP A 142 -15.19 -0.91 6.06
N SER A 143 -15.58 -2.15 6.41
CA SER A 143 -14.73 -3.16 7.05
C SER A 143 -13.41 -3.36 6.32
N GLY A 144 -12.28 -3.16 7.01
CA GLY A 144 -10.92 -3.40 6.51
C GLY A 144 -10.51 -2.52 5.32
N GLN A 145 -11.21 -1.43 5.03
CA GLN A 145 -10.84 -0.50 3.95
C GLN A 145 -9.52 0.21 4.26
N LEU A 146 -8.72 0.39 3.21
CA LEU A 146 -7.53 1.25 3.23
C LEU A 146 -7.96 2.67 2.86
N CYS A 147 -7.88 3.58 3.81
CA CYS A 147 -8.35 4.96 3.69
C CYS A 147 -7.17 5.93 3.67
N PHE A 148 -7.20 6.88 2.73
CA PHE A 148 -6.21 7.94 2.59
C PHE A 148 -6.86 9.29 2.84
N ASN A 149 -6.26 10.08 3.70
CA ASN A 149 -6.70 11.45 3.92
C ASN A 149 -6.23 12.34 2.76
N ASN A 150 -7.12 13.22 2.31
CA ASN A 150 -6.72 14.24 1.35
C ASN A 150 -5.70 15.17 2.03
N PRO A 151 -4.48 15.31 1.47
CA PRO A 151 -3.45 16.16 2.08
C PRO A 151 -3.79 17.65 2.06
N ASN A 152 -4.74 18.07 1.23
CA ASN A 152 -5.23 19.45 1.21
C ASN A 152 -6.29 19.66 2.30
N GLN A 153 -5.89 19.55 3.56
CA GLN A 153 -6.80 19.66 4.72
C GLN A 153 -7.45 21.03 4.87
N ILE A 154 -6.84 22.08 4.35
CA ILE A 154 -7.40 23.45 4.40
C ILE A 154 -8.71 23.52 3.59
N ALA A 155 -8.88 22.68 2.57
CA ALA A 155 -10.11 22.60 1.79
C ALA A 155 -11.35 22.21 2.63
N TYR A 156 -11.16 21.60 3.81
CA TYR A 156 -12.26 21.28 4.72
C TYR A 156 -12.76 22.44 5.58
N MET A 157 -12.08 23.58 5.58
CA MET A 157 -12.49 24.73 6.39
C MET A 157 -13.81 25.36 5.95
N TYR A 158 -14.12 25.27 4.66
CA TYR A 158 -15.40 25.71 4.11
C TYR A 158 -15.82 24.79 2.96
N VAL A 159 -16.97 24.19 3.11
CA VAL A 159 -17.59 23.35 2.08
C VAL A 159 -18.82 24.08 1.54
N ASP A 160 -18.69 24.65 0.35
CA ASP A 160 -19.81 25.25 -0.38
C ASP A 160 -20.75 24.14 -0.89
N PRO A 161 -22.02 24.09 -0.43
CA PRO A 161 -22.95 23.04 -0.87
C PRO A 161 -23.16 22.97 -2.39
N ALA A 162 -22.97 24.09 -3.09
CA ALA A 162 -23.09 24.14 -4.55
C ALA A 162 -21.81 23.75 -5.31
N ASN A 163 -20.68 23.57 -4.59
CA ASN A 163 -19.37 23.29 -5.20
C ASN A 163 -18.59 22.18 -4.47
N ASN A 164 -19.27 21.19 -3.90
CA ASN A 164 -18.65 20.11 -3.15
C ASN A 164 -18.61 18.74 -3.88
N HIS A 165 -19.03 18.73 -5.15
CA HIS A 165 -19.08 17.51 -5.99
C HIS A 165 -17.98 17.50 -7.07
N MET A 166 -16.84 18.12 -6.78
CA MET A 166 -15.71 18.13 -7.71
C MET A 166 -15.20 16.71 -7.96
N ARG A 167 -14.96 16.41 -9.24
CA ARG A 167 -14.44 15.10 -9.67
C ARG A 167 -12.93 15.03 -9.52
N ALA A 168 -12.40 13.81 -9.42
CA ALA A 168 -10.96 13.59 -9.45
C ALA A 168 -10.33 14.26 -10.70
N PRO A 169 -9.14 14.85 -10.58
CA PRO A 169 -8.26 14.89 -9.41
C PRO A 169 -8.54 16.04 -8.42
N TYR A 170 -9.65 16.75 -8.55
CA TYR A 170 -9.97 17.99 -7.80
C TYR A 170 -10.85 17.74 -6.58
N THR A 171 -11.21 16.48 -6.30
CA THR A 171 -12.05 16.14 -5.15
C THR A 171 -11.41 16.61 -3.83
N MET A 172 -12.25 17.10 -2.91
CA MET A 172 -11.85 17.43 -1.55
C MET A 172 -11.88 16.23 -0.61
N ASN A 173 -12.56 15.14 -1.00
CA ASN A 173 -12.70 13.94 -0.19
C ASN A 173 -11.39 13.15 -0.14
N GLY A 174 -11.22 12.34 0.92
CA GLY A 174 -10.20 11.29 0.97
C GLY A 174 -10.43 10.22 -0.11
N LYS A 175 -9.48 9.31 -0.26
CA LYS A 175 -9.56 8.17 -1.19
C LYS A 175 -9.60 6.88 -0.38
N THR A 176 -10.55 6.01 -0.67
CA THR A 176 -10.69 4.73 0.00
C THR A 176 -10.58 3.59 -1.00
N TYR A 177 -10.01 2.47 -0.52
CA TYR A 177 -9.91 1.24 -1.28
C TYR A 177 -10.49 0.07 -0.48
N ARG A 178 -11.46 -0.59 -1.05
CA ARG A 178 -11.74 -1.99 -0.75
C ARG A 178 -10.83 -2.82 -1.65
N LEU A 179 -9.71 -3.27 -1.10
CA LEU A 179 -8.72 -4.03 -1.85
C LEU A 179 -9.31 -5.35 -2.33
N ARG A 180 -8.90 -5.78 -3.52
CA ARG A 180 -9.23 -7.08 -4.11
C ARG A 180 -7.99 -7.96 -4.15
N ALA A 181 -8.15 -9.28 -4.08
CA ALA A 181 -7.04 -10.21 -4.21
C ALA A 181 -6.23 -9.94 -5.48
N GLY A 182 -4.93 -9.84 -5.33
CA GLY A 182 -4.01 -9.53 -6.43
C GLY A 182 -3.88 -8.04 -6.78
N GLN A 183 -4.61 -7.15 -6.12
CA GLN A 183 -4.50 -5.71 -6.34
C GLN A 183 -3.31 -5.13 -5.59
N LEU A 184 -2.53 -4.32 -6.30
CA LEU A 184 -1.45 -3.49 -5.76
C LEU A 184 -1.86 -2.03 -5.87
N VAL A 185 -1.73 -1.28 -4.78
CA VAL A 185 -1.89 0.18 -4.73
C VAL A 185 -0.55 0.80 -4.37
N LEU A 186 -0.08 1.78 -5.17
CA LEU A 186 1.14 2.53 -4.95
C LEU A 186 0.79 3.99 -4.67
N PHE A 187 1.47 4.58 -3.68
CA PHE A 187 1.20 5.96 -3.25
C PHE A 187 2.45 6.60 -2.63
N PRO A 188 2.54 7.95 -2.64
CA PRO A 188 3.64 8.64 -1.96
C PRO A 188 3.59 8.38 -0.44
N SER A 189 4.73 8.02 0.14
CA SER A 189 4.82 7.58 1.55
C SER A 189 4.38 8.64 2.57
N TRP A 190 4.40 9.91 2.19
CA TRP A 190 3.99 11.02 3.04
C TRP A 190 2.46 11.16 3.18
N VAL A 191 1.66 10.50 2.33
CA VAL A 191 0.19 10.56 2.40
C VAL A 191 -0.30 9.81 3.63
N SER A 192 -1.01 10.51 4.52
CA SER A 192 -1.59 9.90 5.71
C SER A 192 -2.69 8.92 5.35
N HIS A 193 -2.63 7.73 5.94
CA HIS A 193 -3.57 6.65 5.67
C HIS A 193 -3.79 5.77 6.91
N GLU A 194 -4.86 5.00 6.87
CA GLU A 194 -5.24 4.06 7.90
C GLU A 194 -5.93 2.83 7.30
N VAL A 195 -6.02 1.76 8.07
CA VAL A 195 -6.86 0.60 7.77
C VAL A 195 -7.96 0.55 8.81
N LEU A 196 -9.20 0.68 8.37
CA LEU A 196 -10.38 0.62 9.24
C LEU A 196 -10.53 -0.77 9.87
N PRO A 197 -11.21 -0.89 11.03
CA PRO A 197 -11.41 -2.16 11.69
C PRO A 197 -12.01 -3.21 10.75
N TYR A 198 -11.31 -4.34 10.61
CA TYR A 198 -11.80 -5.48 9.87
C TYR A 198 -12.87 -6.22 10.72
N ARG A 199 -14.03 -6.51 10.16
CA ARG A 199 -15.16 -7.12 10.86
C ARG A 199 -15.61 -8.45 10.26
N GLY A 200 -15.00 -8.84 9.12
CA GLY A 200 -15.27 -10.12 8.48
C GLY A 200 -14.71 -11.32 9.24
N ARG A 201 -15.08 -12.50 8.79
CA ARG A 201 -14.52 -13.76 9.28
C ARG A 201 -13.23 -14.10 8.52
N GLY A 202 -12.43 -14.99 9.10
CA GLY A 202 -11.14 -15.39 8.53
C GLY A 202 -10.07 -14.30 8.64
N GLU A 203 -9.11 -14.32 7.72
CA GLU A 203 -7.98 -13.41 7.72
C GLU A 203 -8.02 -12.46 6.52
N ARG A 204 -7.78 -11.19 6.77
CA ARG A 204 -7.36 -10.22 5.76
C ARG A 204 -5.83 -10.17 5.75
N ILE A 205 -5.21 -10.46 4.60
CA ILE A 205 -3.74 -10.51 4.48
C ILE A 205 -3.29 -9.52 3.41
N THR A 206 -2.35 -8.66 3.79
CA THR A 206 -1.70 -7.74 2.87
C THR A 206 -0.19 -7.79 3.02
N VAL A 207 0.53 -7.57 1.91
CA VAL A 207 1.96 -7.31 1.91
C VAL A 207 2.17 -5.84 1.64
N ALA A 208 2.91 -5.17 2.52
CA ALA A 208 3.20 -3.76 2.41
C ALA A 208 4.70 -3.53 2.26
N PHE A 209 5.05 -2.42 1.64
CA PHE A 209 6.43 -2.00 1.53
C PHE A 209 6.55 -0.48 1.49
N ASN A 210 7.67 -0.01 2.01
CA ASN A 210 8.17 1.35 1.85
C ASN A 210 9.46 1.30 1.04
N CYS A 211 9.65 2.20 0.10
CA CYS A 211 10.87 2.23 -0.69
C CYS A 211 11.39 3.65 -0.94
N TRP A 212 12.69 3.70 -1.25
CA TRP A 212 13.39 4.89 -1.71
C TRP A 212 14.39 4.49 -2.77
N PHE A 213 14.86 5.47 -3.54
CA PHE A 213 15.64 5.22 -4.74
C PHE A 213 16.99 5.90 -4.65
N ARG A 214 18.00 5.28 -5.28
CA ARG A 214 19.30 5.88 -5.49
C ARG A 214 19.70 5.73 -6.95
N LEU A 215 20.23 6.79 -7.52
CA LEU A 215 21.05 6.72 -8.73
C LEU A 215 22.53 6.69 -8.30
N PRO A 216 23.43 6.07 -9.10
CA PRO A 216 24.86 6.21 -8.88
C PRO A 216 25.20 7.70 -8.83
N GLU A 217 26.10 8.09 -7.96
CA GLU A 217 26.60 9.45 -7.92
C GLU A 217 27.16 9.77 -9.32
N GLN A 218 26.56 10.75 -9.97
CA GLN A 218 27.19 11.31 -11.18
C GLN A 218 28.47 11.97 -10.66
N GLY A 219 29.62 11.37 -10.99
CA GLY A 219 30.91 11.90 -10.62
C GLY A 219 30.99 13.36 -11.05
N GLY A 220 31.07 14.26 -10.05
CA GLY A 220 31.31 15.67 -10.26
C GLY A 220 32.74 15.94 -10.76
#